data_d228cffd6aed080376c79d5afbc4470c
#
_entry.id   d228cffd6aed080376c79d5afbc4470c
#
_cell.length_a   1.000
_cell.length_b   1.000
_cell.length_c   1.000
_cell.angle_alpha   90.00
_cell.angle_beta   90.00
_cell.angle_gamma   90.00
#
_symmetry.space_group_name_H-M   'P 1'
#
loop_
_entity.id
_entity.type
_entity.pdbx_description
1 polymer ?
#
loop_
_entity_poly.entity_id
_entity_poly.type
_entity_poly.pdbx_seq_one_letter_code
_entity_poly.pdbx_strand_id
1 'polypeptide(L)'
;MIIFLFQVSQNGLDVVGLLIESLGRGFRPYINTTLGPAVDRLGDPRETVRDKAHHLITKLMEVEVIEPQALFEKMQNQAFSHKNGKVREEILILMQNTLNV
;
A
#
# COMPACT_ATOMS: atom_id res chain seq x y z
N MET A 1 -15.97 -2.47 4.25
CA MET A 1 -15.75 -1.21 4.96
C MET A 1 -14.42 -0.54 4.59
N ILE A 2 -13.31 -1.27 4.59
CA ILE A 2 -12.02 -0.68 4.20
C ILE A 2 -12.01 -0.18 2.76
N ILE A 3 -12.58 -0.94 1.82
CA ILE A 3 -12.69 -0.52 0.43
C ILE A 3 -13.47 0.79 0.31
N PHE A 4 -14.54 0.92 1.09
CA PHE A 4 -15.34 2.14 1.12
C PHE A 4 -14.51 3.36 1.53
N LEU A 5 -13.63 3.20 2.54
CA LEU A 5 -12.76 4.28 2.99
C LEU A 5 -11.83 4.75 1.87
N PHE A 6 -11.30 3.83 1.07
CA PHE A 6 -10.44 4.17 -0.07
C PHE A 6 -11.20 4.94 -1.15
N GLN A 7 -12.48 4.65 -1.33
CA GLN A 7 -13.28 5.26 -2.39
C GLN A 7 -13.77 6.66 -2.04
N VAL A 8 -13.96 6.96 -0.75
CA VAL A 8 -14.61 8.20 -0.32
C VAL A 8 -13.68 9.42 -0.42
N SER A 9 -12.43 9.28 0.01
CA SER A 9 -11.50 10.41 -0.02
C SER A 9 -10.08 9.95 0.28
N GLN A 10 -9.12 10.86 0.04
CA GLN A 10 -7.74 10.62 0.43
C GLN A 10 -7.58 10.45 1.94
N ASN A 11 -8.51 10.99 2.73
CA ASN A 11 -8.50 10.81 4.19
C ASN A 11 -8.72 9.36 4.59
N GLY A 12 -9.31 8.55 3.72
CA GLY A 12 -9.46 7.12 3.95
C GLY A 12 -8.11 6.42 4.13
N LEU A 13 -7.09 6.87 3.41
CA LEU A 13 -5.74 6.33 3.57
C LEU A 13 -5.18 6.59 4.96
N ASP A 14 -5.43 7.78 5.51
CA ASP A 14 -5.00 8.11 6.86
C ASP A 14 -5.70 7.25 7.91
N VAL A 15 -7.00 7.04 7.75
CA VAL A 15 -7.78 6.22 8.67
C VAL A 15 -7.27 4.76 8.64
N VAL A 16 -7.04 4.22 7.46
CA VAL A 16 -6.51 2.85 7.33
C VAL A 16 -5.12 2.76 7.96
N GLY A 17 -4.29 3.78 7.80
CA GLY A 17 -2.99 3.84 8.44
C GLY A 17 -3.07 3.76 9.96
N LEU A 18 -4.04 4.47 10.55
CA LEU A 18 -4.28 4.41 11.99
C LEU A 18 -4.74 3.03 12.44
N LEU A 19 -5.58 2.37 11.63
CA LEU A 19 -6.02 1.00 11.93
C LEU A 19 -4.84 0.03 11.91
N ILE A 20 -3.93 0.18 10.97
CA ILE A 20 -2.73 -0.66 10.90
C ILE A 20 -1.89 -0.49 12.16
N GLU A 21 -1.67 0.74 12.60
CA GLU A 21 -0.92 1.01 13.84
C GLU A 21 -1.61 0.43 15.05
N SER A 22 -2.94 0.57 15.14
CA SER A 22 -3.70 0.11 16.30
C SER A 22 -3.77 -1.39 16.39
N LEU A 23 -3.95 -2.06 15.26
CA LEU A 23 -4.15 -3.52 15.23
C LEU A 23 -2.85 -4.29 15.09
N GLY A 24 -1.81 -3.70 14.50
CA GLY A 24 -0.56 -4.38 14.26
C GLY A 24 -0.80 -5.69 13.50
N ARG A 25 -0.31 -6.80 14.05
CA ARG A 25 -0.48 -8.11 13.41
C ARG A 25 -1.94 -8.54 13.28
N GLY A 26 -2.83 -7.97 14.08
CA GLY A 26 -4.26 -8.19 13.94
C GLY A 26 -4.84 -7.68 12.64
N PHE A 27 -4.11 -6.85 11.91
CA PHE A 27 -4.53 -6.35 10.60
C PHE A 27 -4.34 -7.37 9.48
N ARG A 28 -3.61 -8.48 9.70
CA ARG A 28 -3.33 -9.48 8.67
C ARG A 28 -4.55 -9.94 7.87
N PRO A 29 -5.72 -10.21 8.50
CA PRO A 29 -6.88 -10.65 7.73
C PRO A 29 -7.36 -9.64 6.70
N TYR A 30 -6.98 -8.38 6.83
CA TYR A 30 -7.43 -7.29 5.97
C TYR A 30 -6.42 -6.91 4.88
N ILE A 31 -5.25 -7.55 4.83
CA ILE A 31 -4.19 -7.20 3.88
C ILE A 31 -4.67 -7.30 2.44
N ASN A 32 -5.29 -8.42 2.08
CA ASN A 32 -5.71 -8.64 0.69
C ASN A 32 -6.78 -7.65 0.24
N THR A 33 -7.65 -7.22 1.16
CA THR A 33 -8.67 -6.21 0.87
C THR A 33 -8.07 -4.81 0.76
N THR A 34 -7.03 -4.55 1.53
CA THR A 34 -6.41 -3.22 1.62
C THR A 34 -5.38 -2.99 0.52
N LEU A 35 -4.60 -4.01 0.17
CA LEU A 35 -3.43 -3.84 -0.68
C LEU A 35 -3.79 -3.42 -2.10
N GLY A 36 -4.82 -4.01 -2.70
CA GLY A 36 -5.24 -3.65 -4.05
C GLY A 36 -5.55 -2.17 -4.21
N PRO A 37 -6.50 -1.65 -3.40
CA PRO A 37 -6.80 -0.21 -3.44
C PRO A 37 -5.60 0.69 -3.12
N ALA A 38 -4.74 0.28 -2.18
CA ALA A 38 -3.55 1.07 -1.85
C ALA A 38 -2.58 1.12 -3.03
N VAL A 39 -2.38 0.00 -3.71
CA VAL A 39 -1.52 -0.05 -4.90
C VAL A 39 -2.08 0.85 -6.01
N ASP A 40 -3.39 0.85 -6.22
CA ASP A 40 -4.01 1.71 -7.21
C ASP A 40 -3.75 3.19 -6.91
N ARG A 41 -3.73 3.57 -5.63
CA ARG A 41 -3.46 4.96 -5.23
C ARG A 41 -2.02 5.39 -5.48
N LEU A 42 -1.09 4.48 -5.66
CA LEU A 42 0.27 4.82 -6.07
C LEU A 42 0.31 5.49 -7.44
N GLY A 43 -0.70 5.27 -8.26
CA GLY A 43 -0.81 5.91 -9.56
C GLY A 43 -1.70 7.14 -9.61
N ASP A 44 -2.15 7.65 -8.46
CA ASP A 44 -3.01 8.81 -8.41
C ASP A 44 -2.29 10.06 -8.98
N PRO A 45 -3.00 10.91 -9.74
CA PRO A 45 -2.40 12.15 -10.26
C PRO A 45 -1.91 13.09 -9.16
N ARG A 46 -2.51 13.03 -7.97
CA ARG A 46 -2.16 13.92 -6.85
C ARG A 46 -1.00 13.33 -6.06
N GLU A 47 0.07 14.11 -5.93
CA GLU A 47 1.26 13.68 -5.22
C GLU A 47 0.97 13.33 -3.76
N THR A 48 0.12 14.11 -3.10
CA THR A 48 -0.22 13.86 -1.70
C THR A 48 -0.87 12.50 -1.51
N VAL A 49 -1.70 12.08 -2.46
CA VAL A 49 -2.35 10.76 -2.39
C VAL A 49 -1.32 9.66 -2.63
N ARG A 50 -0.42 9.83 -3.60
CA ARG A 50 0.66 8.86 -3.83
C ARG A 50 1.52 8.69 -2.60
N ASP A 51 1.90 9.79 -1.95
CA ASP A 51 2.72 9.76 -0.74
C ASP A 51 2.01 9.00 0.38
N LYS A 52 0.72 9.24 0.57
CA LYS A 52 -0.05 8.53 1.59
C LYS A 52 -0.12 7.03 1.31
N ALA A 53 -0.25 6.65 0.05
CA ALA A 53 -0.26 5.24 -0.34
C ALA A 53 1.10 4.58 -0.03
N HIS A 54 2.21 5.27 -0.34
CA HIS A 54 3.54 4.79 0.02
C HIS A 54 3.69 4.60 1.53
N HIS A 55 3.26 5.58 2.31
CA HIS A 55 3.31 5.49 3.77
C HIS A 55 2.50 4.32 4.30
N LEU A 56 1.32 4.10 3.74
CA LEU A 56 0.45 3.02 4.18
C LEU A 56 1.08 1.65 3.92
N ILE A 57 1.63 1.45 2.73
CA ILE A 57 2.26 0.19 2.36
C ILE A 57 3.53 -0.04 3.21
N THR A 58 4.34 1.00 3.39
CA THR A 58 5.53 0.93 4.23
C THR A 58 5.16 0.60 5.67
N LYS A 59 4.07 1.16 6.17
CA LYS A 59 3.61 0.93 7.53
C LYS A 59 3.24 -0.54 7.76
N LEU A 60 2.70 -1.23 6.76
CA LEU A 60 2.42 -2.66 6.87
C LEU A 60 3.68 -3.46 7.19
N MET A 61 4.83 -3.03 6.68
CA MET A 61 6.10 -3.67 6.97
C MET A 61 6.67 -3.21 8.31
N GLU A 62 6.57 -1.92 8.63
CA GLU A 62 7.12 -1.35 9.87
C GLU A 62 6.47 -1.93 11.12
N VAL A 63 5.15 -2.14 11.10
CA VAL A 63 4.45 -2.71 12.25
C VAL A 63 4.36 -4.24 12.17
N GLU A 64 5.12 -4.84 11.26
CA GLU A 64 5.25 -6.29 11.12
C GLU A 64 3.93 -7.00 10.82
N VAL A 65 3.01 -6.33 10.14
CA VAL A 65 1.80 -6.98 9.65
C VAL A 65 2.16 -8.02 8.59
N ILE A 66 3.14 -7.69 7.74
CA ILE A 66 3.61 -8.57 6.68
C ILE A 66 5.12 -8.34 6.48
N GLU A 67 5.85 -9.40 6.15
CA GLU A 67 7.26 -9.28 5.84
C GLU A 67 7.46 -8.67 4.44
N PRO A 68 8.56 -7.92 4.22
CA PRO A 68 8.81 -7.29 2.92
C PRO A 68 8.76 -8.25 1.74
N GLN A 69 9.36 -9.43 1.88
CA GLN A 69 9.38 -10.42 0.82
C GLN A 69 7.96 -10.89 0.47
N ALA A 70 7.14 -11.18 1.47
CA ALA A 70 5.77 -11.61 1.25
C ALA A 70 4.94 -10.50 0.60
N LEU A 71 5.16 -9.25 1.01
CA LEU A 71 4.49 -8.10 0.42
C LEU A 71 4.84 -7.95 -1.05
N PHE A 72 6.13 -8.06 -1.39
CA PHE A 72 6.59 -7.94 -2.77
C PHE A 72 6.03 -9.06 -3.65
N GLU A 73 5.94 -10.28 -3.12
CA GLU A 73 5.32 -11.38 -3.86
C GLU A 73 3.86 -11.07 -4.21
N LYS A 74 3.13 -10.47 -3.27
CA LYS A 74 1.74 -10.08 -3.51
C LYS A 74 1.64 -8.97 -4.55
N MET A 75 2.62 -8.08 -4.63
CA MET A 75 2.62 -6.95 -5.56
C MET A 75 3.29 -7.25 -6.90
N GLN A 76 3.91 -8.41 -7.06
CA GLN A 76 4.73 -8.72 -8.22
C GLN A 76 3.99 -8.57 -9.55
N ASN A 77 2.78 -9.09 -9.62
CA ASN A 77 1.97 -8.96 -10.84
C ASN A 77 1.63 -7.50 -11.13
N GLN A 78 1.34 -6.73 -10.09
CA GLN A 78 1.04 -5.30 -10.24
C GLN A 78 2.28 -4.54 -10.74
N ALA A 79 3.46 -4.93 -10.28
CA ALA A 79 4.70 -4.28 -10.67
C ALA A 79 4.99 -4.41 -12.17
N PHE A 80 4.57 -5.50 -12.79
CA PHE A 80 4.90 -5.77 -14.18
C PHE A 80 3.70 -5.65 -15.14
N SER A 81 2.48 -5.74 -14.65
CA SER A 81 1.31 -5.83 -15.52
C SER A 81 0.19 -4.86 -15.20
N HIS A 82 0.35 -3.97 -14.23
CA HIS A 82 -0.67 -2.98 -13.92
C HIS A 82 -0.91 -2.07 -15.13
N LYS A 83 -2.18 -1.72 -15.39
CA LYS A 83 -2.54 -0.87 -16.52
C LYS A 83 -1.93 0.52 -16.46
N ASN A 84 -1.79 1.07 -15.25
CA ASN A 84 -1.24 2.40 -15.05
C ASN A 84 0.28 2.30 -14.90
N GLY A 85 1.02 2.87 -15.87
CA GLY A 85 2.48 2.85 -15.84
C GLY A 85 3.07 3.55 -14.61
N LYS A 86 2.37 4.55 -14.07
CA LYS A 86 2.83 5.24 -12.85
C LYS A 86 2.80 4.29 -11.66
N VAL A 87 1.80 3.42 -11.57
CA VAL A 87 1.73 2.41 -10.51
C VAL A 87 2.93 1.48 -10.60
N ARG A 88 3.23 0.98 -11.80
CA ARG A 88 4.39 0.09 -11.99
C ARG A 88 5.68 0.75 -11.55
N GLU A 89 5.87 2.01 -11.95
CA GLU A 89 7.06 2.80 -11.59
C GLU A 89 7.18 2.96 -10.08
N GLU A 90 6.10 3.32 -9.42
CA GLU A 90 6.10 3.57 -7.97
C GLU A 90 6.34 2.29 -7.16
N ILE A 91 5.80 1.16 -7.61
CA ILE A 91 6.07 -0.12 -6.95
C ILE A 91 7.56 -0.47 -7.03
N LEU A 92 8.17 -0.27 -8.20
CA LEU A 92 9.61 -0.55 -8.36
C LEU A 92 10.45 0.35 -7.48
N ILE A 93 10.09 1.63 -7.36
CA ILE A 93 10.77 2.57 -6.46
C ILE A 93 10.64 2.11 -5.01
N LEU A 94 9.45 1.72 -4.61
CA LEU A 94 9.19 1.24 -3.24
C LEU A 94 10.03 0.01 -2.93
N MET A 95 10.07 -0.96 -3.84
CA MET A 95 10.85 -2.17 -3.66
C MET A 95 12.35 -1.85 -3.56
N GLN A 96 12.84 -0.98 -4.43
CA GLN A 96 14.24 -0.57 -4.44
C GLN A 96 14.63 0.10 -3.11
N ASN A 97 13.80 1.03 -2.64
CA ASN A 97 14.07 1.74 -1.38
C ASN A 97 14.10 0.78 -0.20
N THR A 98 13.21 -0.20 -0.19
CA THR A 98 13.15 -1.18 0.90
C THR A 98 14.36 -2.10 0.90
N LEU A 99 14.80 -2.54 -0.28
CA LEU A 99 15.95 -3.46 -0.40
C LEU A 99 17.29 -2.78 -0.10
N ASN A 100 17.37 -1.47 -0.22
CA ASN A 100 18.59 -0.72 0.03
C ASN A 100 18.79 -0.31 1.48
N VAL A 101 17.90 -0.69 2.36
CA VAL A 101 17.97 -0.34 3.80
C VAL A 101 18.70 -1.39 4.63
#